data_e815d6b9c73aa77cbbfb3e07a6b327e7
#
_entry.id   e815d6b9c73aa77cbbfb3e07a6b327e7
#
_cell.length_a   1.000
_cell.length_b   1.000
_cell.length_c   1.000
_cell.angle_alpha   90.00
_cell.angle_beta   90.00
_cell.angle_gamma   90.00
#
_symmetry.space_group_name_H-M   'P 1'
#
loop_
_entity.id
_entity.type
_entity.pdbx_description
1 polymer ?
#
loop_
_entity_poly.entity_id
_entity_poly.type
_entity_poly.pdbx_seq_one_letter_code
_entity_poly.pdbx_strand_id
1 'polypeptide(L)'
;HPFNPLPLLRLGLCTATDDAPGQTNRYVTERLFRHVWEGGADPLDPVRLQALQSLLEDHMRQRGKPWLGPDSEEVKQRLRDNTERALAMGLFGVPSMVAGGRVFWGLDALPMLREWLQGSAWFQGGDWEAAHRLPVGVQRRP
;
A
#
# COMPACT_ATOMS: atom_id res chain seq x y z
N HIS A 1 -14.17 -3.25 13.14
CA HIS A 1 -12.85 -3.68 12.67
C HIS A 1 -12.50 -5.02 13.32
N PRO A 2 -12.07 -6.04 12.62
CA PRO A 2 -11.61 -6.06 11.23
C PRO A 2 -12.76 -6.11 10.21
N PHE A 3 -12.51 -5.62 8.99
CA PHE A 3 -13.41 -5.72 7.85
C PHE A 3 -12.65 -6.25 6.61
N ASN A 4 -13.38 -6.72 5.59
CA ASN A 4 -12.77 -7.16 4.35
C ASN A 4 -12.34 -5.95 3.49
N PRO A 5 -11.04 -5.67 3.28
CA PRO A 5 -10.58 -4.51 2.53
C PRO A 5 -10.69 -4.66 1.00
N LEU A 6 -10.99 -5.85 0.46
CA LEU A 6 -10.95 -6.13 -0.97
C LEU A 6 -11.76 -5.17 -1.83
N PRO A 7 -13.01 -4.78 -1.47
CA PRO A 7 -13.77 -3.84 -2.26
C PRO A 7 -13.06 -2.49 -2.42
N LEU A 8 -12.49 -1.98 -1.33
CA LEU A 8 -11.78 -0.69 -1.32
C LEU A 8 -10.45 -0.75 -2.09
N LEU A 9 -9.70 -1.84 -1.96
CA LEU A 9 -8.47 -2.07 -2.73
C LEU A 9 -8.76 -2.10 -4.23
N ARG A 10 -9.83 -2.79 -4.64
CA ARG A 10 -10.26 -2.84 -6.04
C ARG A 10 -10.70 -1.47 -6.54
N LEU A 11 -11.46 -0.70 -5.76
CA LEU A 11 -11.84 0.68 -6.13
C LEU A 11 -10.60 1.56 -6.35
N GLY A 12 -9.59 1.44 -5.52
CA GLY A 12 -8.32 2.12 -5.74
C GLY A 12 -7.70 1.74 -7.08
N LEU A 13 -7.61 0.44 -7.39
CA LEU A 13 -6.99 -0.06 -8.63
C LEU A 13 -7.80 0.25 -9.90
N CYS A 14 -9.11 0.53 -9.79
CA CYS A 14 -9.89 1.06 -10.93
C CYS A 14 -9.35 2.38 -11.47
N THR A 15 -8.57 3.10 -10.66
CA THR A 15 -7.98 4.39 -11.03
C THR A 15 -6.53 4.29 -11.50
N ALA A 16 -5.95 3.10 -11.49
CA ALA A 16 -4.59 2.88 -11.98
C ALA A 16 -4.54 3.06 -13.51
N THR A 17 -3.50 3.74 -13.98
CA THR A 17 -3.28 4.00 -15.41
C THR A 17 -2.24 3.03 -16.00
N ASP A 18 -2.16 2.92 -17.31
CA ASP A 18 -1.26 1.96 -17.98
C ASP A 18 0.22 2.30 -17.76
N ASP A 19 0.53 3.58 -17.56
CA ASP A 19 1.87 4.07 -17.21
C ASP A 19 2.24 3.80 -15.73
N ALA A 20 1.25 3.49 -14.89
CA ALA A 20 1.44 3.15 -13.48
C ALA A 20 0.48 2.03 -13.04
N PRO A 21 0.56 0.84 -13.66
CA PRO A 21 -0.33 -0.27 -13.35
C PRO A 21 -0.16 -0.70 -11.89
N GLY A 22 -1.28 -0.88 -11.20
CA GLY A 22 -1.26 -1.27 -9.80
C GLY A 22 -0.97 -0.14 -8.80
N GLN A 23 -0.89 1.12 -9.24
CA GLN A 23 -0.68 2.27 -8.36
C GLN A 23 -1.89 3.21 -8.34
N THR A 24 -2.17 3.75 -7.17
CA THR A 24 -3.14 4.83 -7.00
C THR A 24 -2.41 6.15 -6.80
N ASN A 25 -2.98 7.25 -7.26
CA ASN A 25 -2.43 8.57 -6.96
C ASN A 25 -2.81 9.03 -5.54
N ARG A 26 -2.15 10.11 -5.06
CA ARG A 26 -2.37 10.65 -3.72
C ARG A 26 -3.84 10.99 -3.45
N TYR A 27 -4.53 11.62 -4.38
CA TYR A 27 -5.94 12.00 -4.22
C TYR A 27 -6.82 10.78 -3.93
N VAL A 28 -6.67 9.73 -4.73
CA VAL A 28 -7.43 8.47 -4.57
C VAL A 28 -7.12 7.83 -3.23
N THR A 29 -5.84 7.74 -2.89
CA THR A 29 -5.39 7.18 -1.61
C THR A 29 -6.01 7.93 -0.43
N GLU A 30 -5.95 9.27 -0.43
CA GLU A 30 -6.56 10.09 0.62
C GLU A 30 -8.08 9.88 0.72
N ARG A 31 -8.80 9.72 -0.40
CA ARG A 31 -10.25 9.44 -0.39
C ARG A 31 -10.58 8.08 0.22
N LEU A 32 -9.80 7.05 -0.12
CA LEU A 32 -9.95 5.72 0.48
C LEU A 32 -9.68 5.74 1.99
N PHE A 33 -8.61 6.40 2.43
CA PHE A 33 -8.29 6.52 3.85
C PHE A 33 -9.36 7.28 4.63
N ARG A 34 -9.84 8.41 4.10
CA ARG A 34 -10.93 9.18 4.73
C ARG A 34 -12.21 8.37 4.83
N HIS A 35 -12.55 7.61 3.77
CA HIS A 35 -13.72 6.75 3.77
C HIS A 35 -13.67 5.72 4.91
N VAL A 36 -12.50 5.17 5.19
CA VAL A 36 -12.31 4.16 6.24
C VAL A 36 -12.23 4.77 7.64
N TRP A 37 -11.47 5.86 7.79
CA TRP A 37 -11.03 6.33 9.09
C TRP A 37 -11.74 7.59 9.59
N GLU A 38 -12.44 8.32 8.72
CA GLU A 38 -13.21 9.51 9.09
C GLU A 38 -14.71 9.18 9.16
N GLY A 39 -15.35 9.64 10.24
CA GLY A 39 -16.81 9.57 10.40
C GLY A 39 -17.36 8.33 11.12
N GLY A 40 -16.54 7.37 11.54
CA GLY A 40 -16.95 6.27 12.45
C GLY A 40 -18.02 5.31 11.90
N ALA A 41 -18.32 5.33 10.60
CA ALA A 41 -19.32 4.50 9.97
C ALA A 41 -18.70 3.26 9.28
N ASP A 42 -19.51 2.23 9.05
CA ASP A 42 -19.06 1.01 8.36
C ASP A 42 -18.47 1.35 6.97
N PRO A 43 -17.20 1.02 6.71
CA PRO A 43 -16.58 1.26 5.41
C PRO A 43 -17.14 0.40 4.29
N LEU A 44 -17.89 -0.66 4.60
CA LEU A 44 -18.52 -1.55 3.62
C LEU A 44 -20.01 -1.28 3.45
N ASP A 45 -20.56 -0.24 4.08
CA ASP A 45 -21.94 0.18 3.84
C ASP A 45 -22.17 0.41 2.34
N PRO A 46 -23.19 -0.24 1.72
CA PRO A 46 -23.39 -0.19 0.26
C PRO A 46 -23.59 1.22 -0.28
N VAL A 47 -24.29 2.10 0.46
CA VAL A 47 -24.56 3.47 0.03
C VAL A 47 -23.26 4.27 0.03
N ARG A 48 -22.44 4.12 1.06
CA ARG A 48 -21.16 4.79 1.17
C ARG A 48 -20.16 4.29 0.11
N LEU A 49 -20.11 2.97 -0.15
CA LEU A 49 -19.26 2.41 -1.21
C LEU A 49 -19.68 2.92 -2.59
N GLN A 50 -20.98 2.97 -2.87
CA GLN A 50 -21.49 3.50 -4.13
C GLN A 50 -21.14 4.98 -4.30
N ALA A 51 -21.26 5.79 -3.25
CA ALA A 51 -20.88 7.20 -3.28
C ALA A 51 -19.38 7.38 -3.53
N LEU A 52 -18.53 6.57 -2.89
CA LEU A 52 -17.09 6.59 -3.13
C LEU A 52 -16.75 6.17 -4.55
N GLN A 53 -17.37 5.11 -5.06
CA GLN A 53 -17.17 4.65 -6.44
C GLN A 53 -17.53 5.76 -7.43
N SER A 54 -18.70 6.38 -7.30
CA SER A 54 -19.14 7.47 -8.18
C SER A 54 -18.18 8.66 -8.16
N LEU A 55 -17.67 9.01 -6.98
CA LEU A 55 -16.68 10.09 -6.83
C LEU A 55 -15.37 9.77 -7.56
N LEU A 56 -14.87 8.54 -7.46
CA LEU A 56 -13.64 8.12 -8.12
C LEU A 56 -13.82 8.00 -9.64
N GLU A 57 -14.97 7.51 -10.08
CA GLU A 57 -15.34 7.43 -11.49
C GLU A 57 -15.41 8.82 -12.14
N ASP A 58 -16.06 9.78 -11.47
CA ASP A 58 -16.10 11.17 -11.90
C ASP A 58 -14.71 11.81 -11.96
N HIS A 59 -13.86 11.52 -10.98
CA HIS A 59 -12.46 11.96 -10.99
C HIS A 59 -11.71 11.46 -12.23
N MET A 60 -11.87 10.20 -12.60
CA MET A 60 -11.24 9.63 -13.80
C MET A 60 -11.79 10.26 -15.07
N ARG A 61 -13.11 10.41 -15.15
CA ARG A 61 -13.79 11.06 -16.29
C ARG A 61 -13.32 12.50 -16.53
N GLN A 62 -13.23 13.29 -15.46
CA GLN A 62 -12.72 14.69 -15.53
C GLN A 62 -11.27 14.79 -16.03
N ARG A 63 -10.49 13.75 -15.83
CA ARG A 63 -9.10 13.65 -16.28
C ARG A 63 -8.94 13.00 -17.67
N GLY A 64 -10.06 12.63 -18.31
CA GLY A 64 -10.03 11.92 -19.60
C GLY A 64 -9.36 10.55 -19.51
N LYS A 65 -9.39 9.89 -18.33
CA LYS A 65 -8.81 8.58 -18.11
C LYS A 65 -9.89 7.49 -18.04
N PRO A 66 -9.59 6.27 -18.50
CA PRO A 66 -10.54 5.18 -18.43
C PRO A 66 -10.86 4.81 -16.97
N TRP A 67 -12.09 4.39 -16.75
CA TRP A 67 -12.52 3.75 -15.52
C TRP A 67 -12.60 2.25 -15.71
N LEU A 68 -11.87 1.50 -14.90
CA LEU A 68 -11.95 0.05 -14.84
C LEU A 68 -12.99 -0.34 -13.79
N GLY A 69 -13.89 -1.25 -14.13
CA GLY A 69 -14.85 -1.77 -13.15
C GLY A 69 -14.16 -2.54 -12.03
N PRO A 70 -14.59 -2.42 -10.76
CA PRO A 70 -13.93 -3.07 -9.62
C PRO A 70 -13.98 -4.61 -9.68
N ASP A 71 -14.91 -5.17 -10.44
CA ASP A 71 -15.06 -6.62 -10.64
C ASP A 71 -14.44 -7.12 -11.96
N SER A 72 -13.82 -6.24 -12.74
CA SER A 72 -13.12 -6.64 -13.96
C SER A 72 -11.93 -7.58 -13.66
N GLU A 73 -11.64 -8.49 -14.58
CA GLU A 73 -10.50 -9.38 -14.43
C GLU A 73 -9.16 -8.63 -14.41
N GLU A 74 -9.09 -7.49 -15.10
CA GLU A 74 -7.92 -6.63 -15.08
C GLU A 74 -7.63 -6.06 -13.69
N VAL A 75 -8.62 -5.51 -13.00
CA VAL A 75 -8.47 -5.01 -11.63
C VAL A 75 -8.10 -6.12 -10.66
N LYS A 76 -8.72 -7.29 -10.79
CA LYS A 76 -8.39 -8.45 -9.96
C LYS A 76 -6.96 -8.94 -10.21
N GLN A 77 -6.50 -8.93 -11.48
CA GLN A 77 -5.13 -9.32 -11.81
C GLN A 77 -4.14 -8.30 -11.24
N ARG A 78 -4.36 -7.01 -11.42
CA ARG A 78 -3.51 -5.95 -10.83
C ARG A 78 -3.38 -6.10 -9.31
N LEU A 79 -4.44 -6.51 -8.62
CA LEU A 79 -4.40 -6.75 -7.17
C LEU A 79 -3.56 -7.98 -6.82
N ARG A 80 -3.69 -9.06 -7.59
CA ARG A 80 -2.84 -10.26 -7.42
C ARG A 80 -1.38 -9.93 -7.63
N ASP A 81 -1.04 -9.26 -8.73
CA ASP A 81 0.33 -8.86 -9.07
C ASP A 81 0.96 -7.98 -7.98
N ASN A 82 0.19 -7.03 -7.44
CA ASN A 82 0.64 -6.21 -6.31
C ASN A 82 0.93 -7.04 -5.06
N THR A 83 0.09 -8.02 -4.77
CA THR A 83 0.28 -8.92 -3.61
C THR A 83 1.51 -9.79 -3.79
N GLU A 84 1.67 -10.40 -4.95
CA GLU A 84 2.84 -11.22 -5.28
C GLU A 84 4.13 -10.41 -5.24
N ARG A 85 4.10 -9.18 -5.77
CA ARG A 85 5.23 -8.26 -5.69
C ARG A 85 5.59 -7.89 -4.25
N ALA A 86 4.59 -7.63 -3.41
CA ALA A 86 4.80 -7.34 -1.99
C ALA A 86 5.45 -8.54 -1.26
N LEU A 87 4.96 -9.74 -1.52
CA LEU A 87 5.53 -10.98 -0.97
C LEU A 87 6.97 -11.20 -1.44
N ALA A 88 7.24 -11.00 -2.73
CA ALA A 88 8.59 -11.14 -3.31
C ALA A 88 9.59 -10.14 -2.69
N MET A 89 9.12 -8.97 -2.28
CA MET A 89 9.93 -7.98 -1.56
C MET A 89 10.04 -8.24 -0.05
N GLY A 90 9.41 -9.30 0.47
CA GLY A 90 9.42 -9.61 1.90
C GLY A 90 8.59 -8.64 2.75
N LEU A 91 7.60 -7.95 2.18
CA LEU A 91 6.75 -7.05 2.94
C LEU A 91 5.76 -7.84 3.80
N PHE A 92 5.77 -7.57 5.09
CA PHE A 92 4.94 -8.27 6.08
C PHE A 92 3.95 -7.37 6.83
N GLY A 93 3.98 -6.07 6.56
CA GLY A 93 3.12 -5.10 7.23
C GLY A 93 3.07 -3.75 6.54
N VAL A 94 2.19 -2.87 7.01
CA VAL A 94 1.98 -1.52 6.48
C VAL A 94 2.04 -0.48 7.62
N PRO A 95 2.51 0.74 7.35
CA PRO A 95 3.15 1.18 6.11
C PRO A 95 4.54 0.55 5.92
N SER A 96 4.89 0.22 4.69
CA SER A 96 6.25 -0.19 4.32
C SER A 96 6.77 0.70 3.19
N MET A 97 7.99 1.17 3.33
CA MET A 97 8.70 1.94 2.31
C MET A 97 9.89 1.12 1.81
N VAL A 98 10.05 1.04 0.48
CA VAL A 98 11.18 0.32 -0.14
C VAL A 98 12.07 1.34 -0.84
N ALA A 99 13.34 1.39 -0.45
CA ALA A 99 14.33 2.26 -1.04
C ALA A 99 15.67 1.52 -1.23
N GLY A 100 16.19 1.49 -2.46
CA GLY A 100 17.44 0.79 -2.78
C GLY A 100 17.44 -0.70 -2.39
N GLY A 101 16.29 -1.38 -2.56
CA GLY A 101 16.14 -2.78 -2.19
C GLY A 101 15.99 -3.05 -0.68
N ARG A 102 15.97 -2.01 0.15
CA ARG A 102 15.78 -2.12 1.61
C ARG A 102 14.36 -1.81 2.00
N VAL A 103 13.81 -2.54 2.97
CA VAL A 103 12.47 -2.35 3.52
C VAL A 103 12.56 -1.57 4.83
N PHE A 104 11.82 -0.47 4.90
CA PHE A 104 11.63 0.33 6.10
C PHE A 104 10.15 0.19 6.51
N TRP A 105 9.90 -0.49 7.62
CA TRP A 105 8.55 -0.80 8.08
C TRP A 105 8.16 0.07 9.27
N GLY A 106 6.95 0.62 9.21
CA GLY A 106 6.38 1.45 10.27
C GLY A 106 6.70 2.94 10.12
N LEU A 107 5.92 3.79 10.79
CA LEU A 107 6.16 5.24 10.79
C LEU A 107 7.41 5.61 11.58
N ASP A 108 7.77 4.83 12.55
CA ASP A 108 9.00 4.92 13.36
C ASP A 108 10.27 4.68 12.54
N ALA A 109 10.17 4.02 11.39
CA ALA A 109 11.29 3.86 10.46
C ALA A 109 11.56 5.10 9.57
N LEU A 110 10.71 6.13 9.59
CA LEU A 110 10.91 7.33 8.75
C LEU A 110 12.23 8.08 9.01
N PRO A 111 12.70 8.27 10.26
CA PRO A 111 14.01 8.86 10.48
C PRO A 111 15.15 8.04 9.83
N MET A 112 15.08 6.71 9.95
CA MET A 112 16.05 5.79 9.34
C MET A 112 16.02 5.85 7.82
N LEU A 113 14.83 5.89 7.21
CA LEU A 113 14.66 6.09 5.77
C LEU A 113 15.26 7.43 5.31
N ARG A 114 15.08 8.50 6.09
CA ARG A 114 15.69 9.80 5.80
C ARG A 114 17.20 9.71 5.77
N GLU A 115 17.81 9.11 6.79
CA GLU A 115 19.25 8.90 6.85
C GLU A 115 19.77 8.09 5.65
N TRP A 116 19.03 7.05 5.26
CA TRP A 116 19.33 6.26 4.08
C TRP A 116 19.35 7.13 2.81
N LEU A 117 18.31 7.92 2.59
CA LEU A 117 18.17 8.79 1.41
C LEU A 117 19.21 9.91 1.37
N GLN A 118 19.72 10.32 2.53
CA GLN A 118 20.80 11.31 2.67
C GLN A 118 22.21 10.71 2.53
N GLY A 119 22.32 9.40 2.33
CA GLY A 119 23.61 8.72 2.13
C GLY A 119 24.43 8.59 3.40
N SER A 120 23.80 8.48 4.56
CA SER A 120 24.47 8.30 5.85
C SER A 120 25.49 7.15 5.79
N ALA A 121 26.70 7.41 6.26
CA ALA A 121 27.81 6.45 6.26
C ALA A 121 27.50 5.17 7.06
N TRP A 122 26.59 5.24 8.03
CA TRP A 122 26.15 4.08 8.79
C TRP A 122 25.57 2.97 7.88
N PHE A 123 24.81 3.33 6.85
CA PHE A 123 24.25 2.36 5.90
C PHE A 123 25.27 1.83 4.88
N GLN A 124 26.43 2.48 4.75
CA GLN A 124 27.53 2.05 3.87
C GLN A 124 28.48 1.09 4.61
N GLY A 125 28.43 1.07 5.94
CA GLY A 125 29.15 0.11 6.79
C GLY A 125 28.46 -1.25 6.84
N GLY A 126 29.16 -2.28 7.28
CA GLY A 126 28.62 -3.64 7.43
C GLY A 126 27.60 -3.81 8.55
N ASP A 127 27.36 -2.79 9.38
CA ASP A 127 26.52 -2.90 10.58
C ASP A 127 25.06 -3.18 10.26
N TRP A 128 24.51 -2.53 9.21
CA TRP A 128 23.16 -2.82 8.74
C TRP A 128 22.99 -4.28 8.29
N GLU A 129 23.94 -4.76 7.50
CA GLU A 129 23.94 -6.15 7.02
C GLU A 129 24.19 -7.15 8.16
N ALA A 130 24.98 -6.77 9.16
CA ALA A 130 25.23 -7.59 10.35
C ALA A 130 23.98 -7.76 11.21
N ALA A 131 23.07 -6.81 11.22
CA ALA A 131 21.82 -6.90 11.97
C ALA A 131 20.96 -8.10 11.54
N HIS A 132 21.01 -8.50 10.27
CA HIS A 132 20.32 -9.70 9.77
C HIS A 132 20.94 -11.02 10.24
N ARG A 133 22.18 -10.98 10.77
CA ARG A 133 22.93 -12.15 11.24
C ARG A 133 22.85 -12.34 12.73
N LEU A 134 22.13 -11.47 13.44
CA LEU A 134 21.97 -11.60 14.88
C LEU A 134 21.26 -12.92 15.20
N PRO A 135 21.78 -13.71 16.16
CA PRO A 135 21.11 -14.94 16.56
C PRO A 135 19.71 -14.60 17.10
N VAL A 136 18.75 -15.46 16.78
CA VAL A 136 17.40 -15.34 17.34
C VAL A 136 17.50 -15.35 18.85
N GLY A 137 17.11 -14.29 19.47
CA GLY A 137 17.18 -14.11 20.91
C GLY A 137 16.52 -15.15 21.77
N VAL A 138 15.95 -15.39 22.63
CA VAL A 138 15.42 -16.44 23.49
C VAL A 138 14.60 -17.45 22.71
N GLN A 139 15.13 -18.63 22.47
CA GLN A 139 14.33 -19.80 22.13
C GLN A 139 13.72 -20.37 23.42
N ARG A 140 12.38 -20.37 23.55
CA ARG A 140 11.73 -21.16 24.59
C ARG A 140 12.01 -22.62 24.28
N ARG A 141 12.74 -23.28 25.18
CA ARG A 141 12.82 -24.75 25.14
C ARG A 141 11.45 -25.33 25.48
N PRO A 142 10.98 -26.38 24.78
CA PRO A 142 9.74 -27.07 25.08
C PRO A 142 9.72 -27.66 26.49
#